data_4863cca06bcb5cccf2927efacdadd206
#
_entry.id   4863cca06bcb5cccf2927efacdadd206
#
_cell.length_a   1.000
_cell.length_b   1.000
_cell.length_c   1.000
_cell.angle_alpha   90.00
_cell.angle_beta   90.00
_cell.angle_gamma   90.00
#
_symmetry.space_group_name_H-M   'P 1'
#
loop_
_entity.id
_entity.type
_entity.pdbx_description
1 polymer ?
#
loop_
_entity_poly.entity_id
_entity_poly.type
_entity_poly.pdbx_seq_one_letter_code
_entity_poly.pdbx_strand_id
1 'polypeptide(L)'
;ELNLTPDRIDIWGEIDYLIHQGRTIHCFVGKINIENWEDIHPNEEVKRLFTVYVDTLLTENPIYYKVTSTLSDAKDFPFFLVKNREKYNFGYSERHIPFYRNLTENIWGMTAMFTHRFTDILKDLE
;
A
#
# COMPACT_ATOMS: atom_id res chain seq x y z
N GLU A 1 2.91 -3.66 15.85
CA GLU A 1 4.21 -4.05 15.24
C GLU A 1 5.39 -3.25 15.82
N LEU A 2 5.23 -1.96 16.08
CA LEU A 2 6.33 -1.13 16.60
C LEU A 2 6.48 -1.19 18.13
N ASN A 3 5.58 -1.85 18.84
CA ASN A 3 5.58 -1.92 20.31
C ASN A 3 5.62 -0.54 20.99
N LEU A 4 4.95 0.44 20.39
CA LEU A 4 4.80 1.77 20.96
C LEU A 4 3.48 1.86 21.72
N THR A 5 3.51 2.55 22.86
CA THR A 5 2.30 2.86 23.61
C THR A 5 1.52 4.01 22.93
N PRO A 6 0.19 4.06 23.07
CA PRO A 6 -0.61 5.11 22.40
C PRO A 6 -0.21 6.54 22.76
N ASP A 7 0.34 6.78 23.94
CA ASP A 7 0.82 8.10 24.36
C ASP A 7 2.04 8.61 23.56
N ARG A 8 2.72 7.69 22.85
CA ARG A 8 3.84 8.02 21.97
C ARG A 8 3.43 8.38 20.55
N ILE A 9 2.15 8.30 20.24
CA ILE A 9 1.64 8.47 18.87
C ILE A 9 0.58 9.58 18.88
N ASP A 10 0.84 10.64 18.13
CA ASP A 10 -0.13 11.69 17.85
C ASP A 10 -0.75 11.44 16.47
N ILE A 11 -2.00 11.02 16.44
CA ILE A 11 -2.71 10.81 15.17
C ILE A 11 -3.22 12.15 14.66
N TRP A 12 -2.80 12.53 13.46
CA TRP A 12 -3.21 13.79 12.85
C TRP A 12 -4.50 13.67 12.05
N GLY A 13 -4.75 12.52 11.45
CA GLY A 13 -5.99 12.27 10.74
C GLY A 13 -5.91 11.15 9.74
N GLU A 14 -7.07 10.77 9.23
CA GLU A 14 -7.20 9.83 8.12
C GLU A 14 -7.00 10.57 6.80
N ILE A 15 -6.18 10.01 5.91
CA ILE A 15 -5.87 10.63 4.63
C ILE A 15 -6.48 9.90 3.45
N ASP A 16 -6.71 8.61 3.57
CA ASP A 16 -7.27 7.79 2.49
C ASP A 16 -7.71 6.42 3.02
N TYR A 17 -8.39 5.67 2.18
CA TYR A 17 -8.69 4.27 2.42
C TYR A 17 -8.67 3.50 1.10
N LEU A 18 -8.56 2.20 1.18
CA LEU A 18 -8.72 1.31 0.03
C LEU A 18 -9.46 0.04 0.42
N ILE A 19 -10.05 -0.60 -0.57
CA ILE A 19 -10.70 -1.90 -0.40
C ILE A 19 -9.78 -2.97 -0.99
N HIS A 20 -9.42 -3.94 -0.17
CA HIS A 20 -8.56 -5.04 -0.56
C HIS A 20 -9.08 -6.36 0.01
N GLN A 21 -9.33 -7.31 -0.86
CA GLN A 21 -9.85 -8.65 -0.47
C GLN A 21 -11.08 -8.57 0.45
N GLY A 22 -12.03 -7.73 0.11
CA GLY A 22 -13.28 -7.57 0.88
C GLY A 22 -13.13 -6.82 2.20
N ARG A 23 -11.97 -6.24 2.48
CA ARG A 23 -11.71 -5.44 3.68
C ARG A 23 -11.42 -4.00 3.31
N THR A 24 -11.91 -3.08 4.13
CA THR A 24 -11.55 -1.67 4.02
C THR A 24 -10.34 -1.40 4.91
N ILE A 25 -9.30 -0.84 4.30
CA ILE A 25 -8.07 -0.49 4.98
C ILE A 25 -7.97 1.03 5.02
N HIS A 26 -7.96 1.59 6.23
CA HIS A 26 -7.89 3.03 6.45
C HIS A 26 -6.45 3.44 6.72
N CYS A 27 -6.03 4.54 6.11
CA CYS A 27 -4.70 5.10 6.31
C CYS A 27 -4.76 6.37 7.15
N PHE A 28 -4.05 6.36 8.25
CA PHE A 28 -3.89 7.52 9.13
C PHE A 28 -2.47 8.03 9.07
N VAL A 29 -2.32 9.32 9.21
CA VAL A 29 -1.03 9.98 9.36
C VAL A 29 -0.91 10.51 10.78
N GLY A 30 0.27 10.37 11.36
CA GLY A 30 0.55 10.84 12.69
C GLY A 30 2.04 11.06 12.92
N LYS A 31 2.35 11.44 14.12
CA LYS A 31 3.71 11.67 14.59
C LYS A 31 4.04 10.69 15.71
N ILE A 32 5.21 10.11 15.64
CA ILE A 32 5.76 9.29 16.71
C ILE A 32 6.64 10.20 17.58
N ASN A 33 6.31 10.29 18.86
CA ASN A 33 7.03 11.12 19.83
C ASN A 33 8.13 10.32 20.53
N ILE A 34 9.26 10.21 19.87
CA ILE A 34 10.46 9.58 20.37
C ILE A 34 11.68 10.43 19.95
N GLU A 35 12.75 10.39 20.75
CA GLU A 35 13.96 11.13 20.43
C GLU A 35 14.72 10.47 19.29
N ASN A 36 14.83 9.13 19.31
CA ASN A 36 15.56 8.38 18.31
C ASN A 36 14.73 7.16 17.88
N TRP A 37 14.41 7.10 16.60
CA TRP A 37 13.64 5.97 16.03
C TRP A 37 14.38 4.63 16.16
N GLU A 38 15.71 4.65 16.26
CA GLU A 38 16.53 3.45 16.43
C GLU A 38 16.30 2.77 17.79
N ASP A 39 15.71 3.49 18.75
CA ASP A 39 15.34 2.95 20.05
C ASP A 39 14.01 2.18 20.04
N ILE A 40 13.32 2.14 18.90
CA ILE A 40 12.12 1.34 18.74
C ILE A 40 12.49 -0.14 18.65
N HIS A 41 11.87 -0.96 19.50
CA HIS A 41 12.01 -2.42 19.49
C HIS A 41 10.74 -3.06 18.93
N PRO A 42 10.66 -3.28 17.60
CA PRO A 42 9.46 -3.85 16.99
C PRO A 42 9.25 -5.31 17.40
N ASN A 43 8.04 -5.82 17.11
CA ASN A 43 7.73 -7.23 17.36
C ASN A 43 8.37 -8.14 16.28
N GLU A 44 8.16 -9.45 16.41
CA GLU A 44 8.74 -10.47 15.53
C GLU A 44 8.29 -10.39 14.07
N GLU A 45 7.19 -9.70 13.79
CA GLU A 45 6.71 -9.51 12.40
C GLU A 45 7.59 -8.57 11.60
N VAL A 46 8.34 -7.71 12.29
CA VAL A 46 9.19 -6.69 11.68
C VAL A 46 10.64 -7.15 11.69
N LYS A 47 11.19 -7.39 10.52
CA LYS A 47 12.59 -7.82 10.39
C LYS A 47 13.56 -6.70 10.74
N ARG A 48 13.29 -5.49 10.29
CA ARG A 48 14.06 -4.29 10.58
C ARG A 48 13.25 -3.03 10.29
N LEU A 49 13.66 -1.93 10.89
CA LEU A 49 13.08 -0.61 10.66
C LEU A 49 14.00 0.21 9.75
N PHE A 50 13.41 1.11 9.02
CA PHE A 50 14.12 2.15 8.28
C PHE A 50 13.26 3.41 8.23
N THR A 51 13.90 4.52 7.91
CA THR A 51 13.22 5.81 7.72
C THR A 51 13.55 6.36 6.35
N VAL A 52 12.67 7.23 5.86
CA VAL A 52 12.89 7.99 4.63
C VAL A 52 12.55 9.44 4.93
N TYR A 53 13.41 10.36 4.51
CA TYR A 53 13.13 11.77 4.65
C TYR A 53 11.93 12.18 3.80
N VAL A 54 11.05 12.98 4.37
CA VAL A 54 9.88 13.49 3.65
C VAL A 54 10.29 14.27 2.41
N ASP A 55 11.36 15.08 2.49
CA ASP A 55 11.88 15.83 1.34
C ASP A 55 12.27 14.90 0.19
N THR A 56 12.84 13.74 0.48
CA THR A 56 13.16 12.73 -0.54
C THR A 56 11.87 12.20 -1.19
N LEU A 57 10.86 11.89 -0.39
CA LEU A 57 9.57 11.42 -0.92
C LEU A 57 8.86 12.48 -1.77
N LEU A 58 9.02 13.75 -1.44
CA LEU A 58 8.42 14.85 -2.20
C LEU A 58 9.06 15.04 -3.59
N THR A 59 10.31 14.63 -3.76
CA THR A 59 11.03 14.73 -5.04
C THR A 59 10.97 13.45 -5.86
N GLU A 60 10.65 12.31 -5.24
CA GLU A 60 10.52 11.02 -5.92
C GLU A 60 9.07 10.77 -6.33
N ASN A 61 8.90 10.08 -7.44
CA ASN A 61 7.59 9.62 -7.90
C ASN A 61 7.62 8.09 -8.01
N PRO A 62 6.57 7.40 -7.52
CA PRO A 62 6.50 5.97 -7.71
C PRO A 62 6.23 5.61 -9.17
N ILE A 63 6.71 4.45 -9.59
CA ILE A 63 6.41 3.87 -10.89
C ILE A 63 5.28 2.87 -10.69
N TYR A 64 4.22 3.01 -11.46
CA TYR A 64 3.07 2.12 -11.42
C TYR A 64 3.22 1.02 -12.45
N TYR A 65 3.31 -0.22 -11.99
CA TYR A 65 3.41 -1.39 -12.85
C TYR A 65 2.05 -2.05 -13.00
N LYS A 66 1.70 -2.35 -14.22
CA LYS A 66 0.43 -3.01 -14.55
C LYS A 66 0.50 -4.50 -14.26
N VAL A 67 -0.48 -5.00 -13.53
CA VAL A 67 -0.71 -6.42 -13.31
C VAL A 67 -2.08 -6.77 -13.83
N THR A 68 -2.16 -7.78 -14.68
CA THR A 68 -3.40 -8.26 -15.28
C THR A 68 -3.77 -9.59 -14.66
N SER A 69 -5.01 -9.70 -14.21
CA SER A 69 -5.59 -10.95 -13.71
C SER A 69 -6.62 -11.46 -14.68
N THR A 70 -6.50 -12.73 -15.05
CA THR A 70 -7.45 -13.43 -15.92
C THR A 70 -7.99 -14.66 -15.22
N LEU A 71 -9.11 -15.19 -15.71
CA LEU A 71 -9.63 -16.46 -15.24
C LEU A 71 -8.66 -17.58 -15.67
N SER A 72 -8.03 -18.23 -14.71
CA SER A 72 -7.19 -19.40 -14.93
C SER A 72 -7.72 -20.57 -14.11
N ASP A 73 -7.48 -21.79 -14.55
CA ASP A 73 -7.82 -23.03 -13.85
C ASP A 73 -9.22 -23.03 -13.21
N ALA A 74 -10.22 -23.18 -14.04
CA ALA A 74 -11.63 -23.21 -13.62
C ALA A 74 -12.23 -24.61 -13.80
N LYS A 75 -11.58 -25.67 -13.31
CA LYS A 75 -12.01 -27.06 -13.51
C LYS A 75 -13.43 -27.33 -13.00
N ASP A 76 -13.78 -26.73 -11.89
CA ASP A 76 -15.09 -26.92 -11.26
C ASP A 76 -16.10 -25.84 -11.65
N PHE A 77 -15.73 -24.93 -12.55
CA PHE A 77 -16.62 -23.88 -12.98
C PHE A 77 -17.69 -24.43 -13.93
N PRO A 78 -18.98 -24.16 -13.69
CA PRO A 78 -20.06 -24.73 -14.47
C PRO A 78 -20.24 -24.01 -15.82
N PHE A 79 -19.30 -24.14 -16.74
CA PHE A 79 -19.35 -23.52 -18.06
C PHE A 79 -20.61 -23.86 -18.85
N PHE A 80 -21.20 -25.04 -18.57
CA PHE A 80 -22.42 -25.47 -19.24
C PHE A 80 -23.64 -24.58 -18.92
N LEU A 81 -23.58 -23.80 -17.84
CA LEU A 81 -24.60 -22.85 -17.45
C LEU A 81 -24.35 -21.46 -18.05
N VAL A 82 -23.20 -21.26 -18.67
CA VAL A 82 -22.79 -19.96 -19.20
C VAL A 82 -22.98 -19.95 -20.71
N LYS A 83 -23.51 -18.85 -21.23
CA LYS A 83 -23.63 -18.62 -22.67
C LYS A 83 -22.23 -18.68 -23.32
N ASN A 84 -22.12 -19.38 -24.43
CA ASN A 84 -20.87 -19.65 -25.15
C ASN A 84 -19.88 -20.54 -24.39
N ARG A 85 -20.27 -21.10 -23.25
CA ARG A 85 -19.47 -22.04 -22.44
C ARG A 85 -18.03 -21.53 -22.23
N GLU A 86 -17.00 -22.33 -22.50
CA GLU A 86 -15.59 -21.97 -22.32
C GLU A 86 -15.14 -20.80 -23.19
N LYS A 87 -15.90 -20.47 -24.21
CA LYS A 87 -15.62 -19.32 -25.10
C LYS A 87 -16.15 -18.00 -24.56
N TYR A 88 -16.87 -18.03 -23.43
CA TYR A 88 -17.36 -16.81 -22.81
C TYR A 88 -16.18 -15.93 -22.36
N ASN A 89 -16.24 -14.66 -22.73
CA ASN A 89 -15.22 -13.72 -22.31
C ASN A 89 -15.55 -13.14 -20.93
N PHE A 90 -14.88 -13.64 -19.90
CA PHE A 90 -14.98 -13.10 -18.55
C PHE A 90 -14.23 -11.79 -18.38
N GLY A 91 -13.53 -11.33 -19.44
CA GLY A 91 -12.70 -10.16 -19.36
C GLY A 91 -11.45 -10.38 -18.52
N TYR A 92 -10.89 -9.28 -18.08
CA TYR A 92 -9.75 -9.29 -17.19
C TYR A 92 -9.83 -8.07 -16.27
N SER A 93 -9.17 -8.15 -15.13
CA SER A 93 -8.99 -7.00 -14.25
C SER A 93 -7.54 -6.52 -14.32
N GLU A 94 -7.37 -5.20 -14.37
CA GLU A 94 -6.07 -4.56 -14.33
C GLU A 94 -5.87 -3.89 -12.97
N ARG A 95 -4.67 -4.04 -12.45
CA ARG A 95 -4.23 -3.32 -11.26
C ARG A 95 -2.91 -2.65 -11.56
N HIS A 96 -2.71 -1.46 -11.03
CA HIS A 96 -1.46 -0.73 -11.14
C HIS A 96 -0.83 -0.67 -9.76
N ILE A 97 0.31 -1.30 -9.62
CA ILE A 97 1.01 -1.44 -8.35
C ILE A 97 2.19 -0.49 -8.32
N PRO A 98 2.23 0.49 -7.39
CA PRO A 98 3.31 1.46 -7.32
C PRO A 98 4.54 0.92 -6.62
N PHE A 99 5.70 1.39 -7.08
CA PHE A 99 7.01 1.10 -6.51
C PHE A 99 7.85 2.38 -6.45
N TYR A 100 8.34 2.73 -5.26
CA TYR A 100 9.42 3.68 -5.10
C TYR A 100 10.74 2.94 -5.22
N ARG A 101 11.44 3.12 -6.33
CA ARG A 101 12.65 2.34 -6.65
C ARG A 101 13.95 3.05 -6.33
N ASN A 102 13.92 4.37 -6.20
CA ASN A 102 15.13 5.19 -6.06
C ASN A 102 15.42 5.55 -4.60
N LEU A 103 14.81 4.84 -3.66
CA LEU A 103 15.09 4.95 -2.23
C LEU A 103 16.11 3.90 -1.82
N THR A 104 16.74 4.09 -0.65
CA THR A 104 17.64 3.09 -0.07
C THR A 104 16.93 1.75 0.13
N GLU A 105 15.66 1.81 0.52
CA GLU A 105 14.78 0.65 0.64
C GLU A 105 13.61 0.80 -0.32
N ASN A 106 13.18 -0.30 -0.92
CA ASN A 106 12.01 -0.27 -1.79
C ASN A 106 10.73 -0.16 -0.96
N ILE A 107 9.89 0.80 -1.32
CA ILE A 107 8.52 0.92 -0.81
C ILE A 107 7.60 0.60 -1.98
N TRP A 108 6.66 -0.31 -1.78
CA TRP A 108 5.80 -0.75 -2.87
C TRP A 108 4.39 -1.12 -2.39
N GLY A 109 3.51 -1.39 -3.34
CA GLY A 109 2.17 -1.87 -3.07
C GLY A 109 1.32 -0.85 -2.33
N MET A 110 0.54 -1.32 -1.37
CA MET A 110 -0.37 -0.50 -0.57
C MET A 110 0.37 0.60 0.18
N THR A 111 1.51 0.28 0.76
CA THR A 111 2.33 1.27 1.48
C THR A 111 2.78 2.39 0.54
N ALA A 112 3.24 2.06 -0.66
CA ALA A 112 3.62 3.06 -1.66
C ALA A 112 2.43 3.90 -2.12
N MET A 113 1.26 3.30 -2.27
CA MET A 113 0.04 4.01 -2.65
C MET A 113 -0.33 5.07 -1.60
N PHE A 114 -0.34 4.71 -0.33
CA PHE A 114 -0.63 5.65 0.74
C PHE A 114 0.48 6.69 0.92
N THR A 115 1.74 6.30 0.73
CA THR A 115 2.87 7.24 0.75
C THR A 115 2.74 8.28 -0.37
N HIS A 116 2.37 7.86 -1.57
CA HIS A 116 2.15 8.77 -2.69
C HIS A 116 0.99 9.72 -2.40
N ARG A 117 -0.10 9.22 -1.86
CA ARG A 117 -1.24 10.05 -1.46
C ARG A 117 -0.84 11.10 -0.40
N PHE A 118 -0.04 10.69 0.56
CA PHE A 118 0.49 11.61 1.58
C PHE A 118 1.34 12.72 0.97
N THR A 119 2.24 12.38 0.05
CA THR A 119 3.07 13.38 -0.62
C THR A 119 2.27 14.33 -1.50
N ASP A 120 1.21 13.85 -2.14
CA ASP A 120 0.30 14.71 -2.92
C ASP A 120 -0.40 15.72 -2.02
N ILE A 121 -0.88 15.30 -0.86
CA ILE A 121 -1.49 16.20 0.12
C ILE A 121 -0.49 17.26 0.57
N LEU A 122 0.74 16.88 0.86
CA LEU A 122 1.77 17.83 1.27
C LEU A 122 2.09 18.85 0.17
N LYS A 123 2.16 18.42 -1.08
CA LYS A 123 2.39 19.32 -2.22
C LYS A 123 1.25 20.31 -2.40
N ASP A 124 0.02 19.89 -2.16
CA ASP A 124 -1.15 20.76 -2.26
C ASP A 124 -1.21 21.83 -1.15
N LEU A 125 -0.49 21.63 -0.06
CA LEU A 125 -0.39 22.60 1.05
C LEU A 125 0.68 23.67 0.83
N GLU A 126 1.54 23.50 -0.15
CA GLU A 126 2.60 24.50 -0.48
C GLU A 126 2.04 25.67 -1.34
#